data_656b178fb40be10423fa2e47708627f9
#
_entry.id   656b178fb40be10423fa2e47708627f9
#
_cell.length_a   1.000
_cell.length_b   1.000
_cell.length_c   1.000
_cell.angle_alpha   90.00
_cell.angle_beta   90.00
_cell.angle_gamma   90.00
#
_symmetry.space_group_name_H-M   'P 1'
#
loop_
_entity.id
_entity.type
_entity.pdbx_description
1 polymer ?
#
loop_
_entity_poly.entity_id
_entity_poly.type
_entity_poly.pdbx_seq_one_letter_code
_entity_poly.pdbx_strand_id
1 'polypeptide(L)'
;MKRLLTATILAALAFAATAQTPKNVQYSFTEATELNLIGKLMDTPNPYHRVDTCRFKGFTKGENDQVRCSAGLAVLFRTNSSTISVKSEFGYMNHGENTMGIALRGYDLYIKDADGKWVYAASKADGRNRGNCVLIKDMDRSEKECMLYLPIYSEEYSVQIGVEEGATIEALESPFRHRVAIFGSSFTQGISVSRAGMSYPMQFMRNTGIQLLSLGCSGNCKLQPYFADVLIAADVDAMIFDAFSNPSAQMIKERLFPFIEKIQAAKPDIPLIFMQTIYRESRNFCKSSDSFEQAKQEMAATLMEEAVKKYDNVYFIQTNASDPSKDTSVDGTRPSDWGYMYWAKSIEKPVLKILRKHGLK
;
A
#
# COMPACT_ATOMS: atom_id res chain seq x y z
N MET A 1 -27.37 64.44 -44.16
CA MET A 1 -27.91 63.07 -44.07
C MET A 1 -27.07 62.34 -42.99
N LYS A 2 -27.57 62.26 -41.77
CA LYS A 2 -26.92 61.57 -40.64
C LYS A 2 -27.59 60.22 -40.48
N ARG A 3 -26.81 59.14 -40.61
CA ARG A 3 -27.27 57.76 -40.31
C ARG A 3 -27.00 57.48 -38.84
N LEU A 4 -28.03 57.25 -38.05
CA LEU A 4 -27.96 56.68 -36.70
C LEU A 4 -27.67 55.18 -36.82
N LEU A 5 -26.59 54.71 -36.21
CA LEU A 5 -26.41 53.31 -35.92
C LEU A 5 -26.95 53.04 -34.52
N THR A 6 -27.99 52.17 -34.46
CA THR A 6 -28.53 51.65 -33.20
C THR A 6 -27.74 50.37 -32.85
N ALA A 7 -26.93 50.42 -31.81
CA ALA A 7 -26.25 49.23 -31.27
C ALA A 7 -27.18 48.59 -30.24
N THR A 8 -27.61 47.35 -30.53
CA THR A 8 -28.41 46.52 -29.61
C THR A 8 -27.42 45.76 -28.73
N ILE A 9 -27.33 46.08 -27.45
CA ILE A 9 -26.56 45.34 -26.47
C ILE A 9 -27.42 44.18 -25.97
N LEU A 10 -27.08 42.96 -26.34
CA LEU A 10 -27.64 41.74 -25.75
C LEU A 10 -26.88 41.45 -24.43
N ALA A 11 -27.58 41.73 -23.31
CA ALA A 11 -27.06 41.33 -21.99
C ALA A 11 -27.37 39.85 -21.76
N ALA A 12 -26.32 39.00 -21.85
CA ALA A 12 -26.42 37.60 -21.43
C ALA A 12 -26.33 37.54 -19.90
N LEU A 13 -27.45 37.35 -19.23
CA LEU A 13 -27.51 37.02 -17.81
C LEU A 13 -27.06 35.58 -17.62
N ALA A 14 -25.79 35.40 -17.25
CA ALA A 14 -25.28 34.14 -16.72
C ALA A 14 -25.85 33.94 -15.31
N PHE A 15 -26.83 33.07 -15.16
CA PHE A 15 -27.25 32.56 -13.87
C PHE A 15 -26.10 31.67 -13.33
N ALA A 16 -25.23 32.24 -12.52
CA ALA A 16 -24.36 31.46 -11.64
C ALA A 16 -25.27 30.85 -10.54
N ALA A 17 -25.68 29.61 -10.73
CA ALA A 17 -26.27 28.83 -9.66
C ALA A 17 -25.19 28.61 -8.61
N THR A 18 -25.11 29.44 -7.58
CA THR A 18 -24.36 29.17 -6.37
C THR A 18 -25.04 27.99 -5.69
N ALA A 19 -24.51 26.81 -5.87
CA ALA A 19 -24.88 25.64 -5.09
C ALA A 19 -24.53 25.95 -3.62
N GLN A 20 -25.54 26.37 -2.85
CA GLN A 20 -25.39 26.48 -1.40
C GLN A 20 -25.16 25.08 -0.86
N THR A 21 -23.97 24.83 -0.33
CA THR A 21 -23.67 23.59 0.41
C THR A 21 -24.69 23.44 1.53
N PRO A 22 -25.45 22.33 1.61
CA PRO A 22 -26.41 22.13 2.70
C PRO A 22 -25.66 22.21 4.04
N LYS A 23 -26.14 23.00 4.97
CA LYS A 23 -25.51 23.21 6.28
C LYS A 23 -25.39 21.92 7.14
N ASN A 24 -26.14 20.85 6.82
CA ASN A 24 -26.10 19.54 7.48
C ASN A 24 -26.31 18.44 6.44
N VAL A 25 -25.23 17.86 5.94
CA VAL A 25 -25.31 16.66 5.09
C VAL A 25 -25.69 15.47 5.97
N GLN A 26 -26.80 14.82 5.62
CA GLN A 26 -27.16 13.52 6.18
C GLN A 26 -26.40 12.42 5.43
N TYR A 27 -25.88 11.45 6.15
CA TYR A 27 -25.07 10.36 5.58
C TYR A 27 -25.76 9.01 5.76
N SER A 28 -25.78 8.22 4.71
CA SER A 28 -25.95 6.77 4.79
C SER A 28 -24.57 6.10 4.84
N PHE A 29 -24.44 5.03 5.63
CA PHE A 29 -23.17 4.34 5.86
C PHE A 29 -23.27 2.89 5.39
N THR A 30 -22.25 2.44 4.67
CA THR A 30 -22.07 1.06 4.20
C THR A 30 -20.79 0.50 4.78
N GLU A 31 -20.84 -0.68 5.39
CA GLU A 31 -19.65 -1.35 5.88
C GLU A 31 -18.74 -1.75 4.71
N ALA A 32 -17.44 -1.52 4.83
CA ALA A 32 -16.49 -1.76 3.75
C ALA A 32 -16.45 -3.23 3.28
N THR A 33 -16.86 -4.17 4.13
CA THR A 33 -16.99 -5.59 3.79
C THR A 33 -18.19 -5.92 2.91
N GLU A 34 -19.18 -5.04 2.81
CA GLU A 34 -20.29 -5.13 1.87
C GLU A 34 -19.90 -4.59 0.46
N LEU A 35 -18.76 -3.94 0.38
CA LEU A 35 -18.13 -3.47 -0.86
C LEU A 35 -16.99 -4.42 -1.26
N ASN A 36 -16.10 -3.98 -2.14
CA ASN A 36 -14.98 -4.81 -2.56
C ASN A 36 -13.69 -4.47 -1.79
N LEU A 37 -13.39 -5.22 -0.74
CA LEU A 37 -12.17 -5.10 0.05
C LEU A 37 -11.03 -5.90 -0.60
N ILE A 38 -10.05 -5.23 -1.18
CA ILE A 38 -8.89 -5.81 -1.86
C ILE A 38 -7.62 -5.72 -1.02
N GLY A 39 -6.56 -6.42 -1.45
CA GLY A 39 -5.24 -6.41 -0.80
C GLY A 39 -5.09 -7.48 0.28
N LYS A 40 -6.11 -8.29 0.52
CA LYS A 40 -6.07 -9.37 1.53
C LYS A 40 -5.21 -10.55 1.06
N LEU A 41 -4.31 -10.97 1.94
CA LEU A 41 -3.49 -12.15 1.72
C LEU A 41 -4.31 -13.44 1.87
N MET A 42 -5.25 -13.46 2.83
CA MET A 42 -6.13 -14.59 3.16
C MET A 42 -7.40 -14.11 3.87
N ASP A 43 -8.38 -14.98 3.99
CA ASP A 43 -9.53 -14.75 4.84
C ASP A 43 -9.15 -14.83 6.33
N THR A 44 -9.74 -13.97 7.12
CA THR A 44 -9.43 -13.78 8.53
C THR A 44 -10.71 -13.55 9.34
N PRO A 45 -10.79 -13.95 10.62
CA PRO A 45 -11.97 -13.70 11.45
C PRO A 45 -12.36 -12.23 11.57
N ASN A 46 -11.36 -11.32 11.67
CA ASN A 46 -11.57 -9.91 11.46
C ASN A 46 -11.19 -9.56 10.00
N PRO A 47 -12.12 -9.07 9.17
CA PRO A 47 -11.91 -8.87 7.74
C PRO A 47 -10.80 -7.86 7.42
N TYR A 48 -10.43 -7.00 8.35
CA TYR A 48 -9.38 -5.98 8.18
C TYR A 48 -7.99 -6.46 8.59
N HIS A 49 -7.85 -7.67 9.13
CA HIS A 49 -6.54 -8.27 9.41
C HIS A 49 -5.92 -8.84 8.14
N ARG A 50 -4.59 -8.77 8.02
CA ARG A 50 -3.84 -9.34 6.90
C ARG A 50 -3.50 -10.81 7.09
N VAL A 51 -3.39 -11.26 8.35
CA VAL A 51 -3.07 -12.64 8.72
C VAL A 51 -4.05 -13.13 9.78
N ASP A 52 -4.49 -14.37 9.65
CA ASP A 52 -5.26 -15.08 10.68
C ASP A 52 -4.34 -15.50 11.83
N THR A 53 -4.23 -14.65 12.85
CA THR A 53 -3.42 -14.91 14.06
C THR A 53 -4.06 -15.95 14.99
N CYS A 54 -5.29 -16.41 14.72
CA CYS A 54 -5.90 -17.55 15.38
C CYS A 54 -5.37 -18.86 14.80
N ARG A 55 -5.14 -18.92 13.49
CA ARG A 55 -4.59 -20.06 12.76
C ARG A 55 -3.06 -20.12 12.85
N PHE A 56 -2.36 -19.04 12.56
CA PHE A 56 -0.90 -18.99 12.54
C PHE A 56 -0.34 -18.58 13.89
N LYS A 57 0.55 -19.38 14.43
CA LYS A 57 1.18 -19.19 15.75
C LYS A 57 2.69 -18.96 15.61
N GLY A 58 3.32 -18.55 16.70
CA GLY A 58 4.75 -18.28 16.77
C GLY A 58 5.12 -16.80 16.68
N PHE A 59 4.15 -15.94 16.35
CA PHE A 59 4.36 -14.50 16.34
C PHE A 59 4.61 -13.93 17.75
N THR A 60 5.60 -13.07 17.86
CA THR A 60 5.74 -12.20 19.03
C THR A 60 4.57 -11.25 19.15
N LYS A 61 4.42 -10.59 20.32
CA LYS A 61 3.37 -9.59 20.50
C LYS A 61 3.43 -8.49 19.43
N GLY A 62 4.65 -7.96 19.13
CA GLY A 62 4.83 -6.93 18.13
C GLY A 62 4.47 -7.39 16.71
N GLU A 63 4.80 -8.63 16.35
CA GLU A 63 4.41 -9.20 15.06
C GLU A 63 2.90 -9.37 14.96
N ASN A 64 2.24 -9.87 16.02
CA ASN A 64 0.78 -9.97 16.06
C ASN A 64 0.12 -8.60 15.84
N ASP A 65 0.59 -7.56 16.54
CA ASP A 65 0.06 -6.21 16.39
C ASP A 65 0.26 -5.70 14.95
N GLN A 66 1.43 -5.96 14.34
CA GLN A 66 1.74 -5.52 12.98
C GLN A 66 0.93 -6.25 11.89
N VAL A 67 0.77 -7.57 11.97
CA VAL A 67 0.04 -8.32 10.93
C VAL A 67 -1.48 -8.11 10.98
N ARG A 68 -1.98 -7.58 12.09
CA ARG A 68 -3.40 -7.17 12.24
C ARG A 68 -3.67 -5.76 11.71
N CYS A 69 -2.64 -4.93 11.50
CA CYS A 69 -2.82 -3.64 10.84
C CYS A 69 -3.24 -3.81 9.38
N SER A 70 -4.01 -2.86 8.84
CA SER A 70 -4.64 -2.93 7.52
C SER A 70 -3.75 -2.43 6.37
N ALA A 71 -2.43 -2.42 6.55
CA ALA A 71 -1.48 -1.94 5.54
C ALA A 71 -1.64 -2.65 4.18
N GLY A 72 -1.91 -1.88 3.13
CA GLY A 72 -2.09 -2.41 1.79
C GLY A 72 -3.52 -2.87 1.46
N LEU A 73 -4.44 -2.83 2.43
CA LEU A 73 -5.86 -3.02 2.15
C LEU A 73 -6.47 -1.77 1.55
N ALA A 74 -7.41 -1.95 0.62
CA ALA A 74 -8.19 -0.87 0.05
C ALA A 74 -9.62 -1.31 -0.25
N VAL A 75 -10.56 -0.36 -0.24
CA VAL A 75 -11.96 -0.58 -0.58
C VAL A 75 -12.23 0.02 -1.95
N LEU A 76 -12.74 -0.80 -2.87
CA LEU A 76 -13.18 -0.36 -4.20
C LEU A 76 -14.69 -0.23 -4.24
N PHE A 77 -15.17 0.94 -4.67
CA PHE A 77 -16.60 1.22 -4.77
C PHE A 77 -16.91 2.26 -5.84
N ARG A 78 -18.18 2.31 -6.27
CA ARG A 78 -18.75 3.37 -7.09
C ARG A 78 -19.71 4.20 -6.28
N THR A 79 -19.79 5.48 -6.57
CA THR A 79 -20.78 6.39 -5.97
C THR A 79 -21.01 7.62 -6.84
N ASN A 80 -22.24 8.14 -6.79
CA ASN A 80 -22.59 9.44 -7.37
C ASN A 80 -22.67 10.55 -6.30
N SER A 81 -22.21 10.28 -5.07
CA SER A 81 -22.24 11.25 -3.99
C SER A 81 -21.35 12.45 -4.26
N SER A 82 -21.78 13.63 -3.81
CA SER A 82 -20.96 14.84 -3.80
C SER A 82 -19.99 14.90 -2.61
N THR A 83 -20.11 13.99 -1.66
CA THR A 83 -19.28 13.92 -0.47
C THR A 83 -18.98 12.47 -0.09
N ILE A 84 -17.78 12.21 0.43
CA ILE A 84 -17.38 10.90 0.95
C ILE A 84 -16.80 11.10 2.35
N SER A 85 -17.21 10.25 3.27
CA SER A 85 -16.74 10.24 4.65
C SER A 85 -16.46 8.83 5.13
N VAL A 86 -15.80 8.69 6.27
CA VAL A 86 -15.51 7.40 6.90
C VAL A 86 -15.83 7.47 8.40
N LYS A 87 -16.44 6.40 8.90
CA LYS A 87 -16.48 6.08 10.34
C LYS A 87 -15.70 4.79 10.56
N SER A 88 -14.92 4.72 11.64
CA SER A 88 -14.12 3.54 11.94
C SER A 88 -14.05 3.27 13.42
N GLU A 89 -13.89 1.98 13.75
CA GLU A 89 -13.55 1.52 15.09
C GLU A 89 -12.14 0.92 15.03
N PHE A 90 -11.25 1.48 15.85
CA PHE A 90 -9.86 1.06 15.91
C PHE A 90 -9.59 0.16 17.11
N GLY A 91 -8.76 -0.87 16.91
CA GLY A 91 -8.07 -1.60 17.93
C GLY A 91 -6.70 -1.00 18.23
N TYR A 92 -5.64 -1.76 17.95
CA TYR A 92 -4.27 -1.29 18.07
C TYR A 92 -3.99 -0.11 17.14
N MET A 93 -3.32 0.91 17.64
CA MET A 93 -2.80 2.04 16.85
C MET A 93 -1.36 2.33 17.22
N ASN A 94 -0.49 2.48 16.23
CA ASN A 94 0.86 2.96 16.44
C ASN A 94 0.90 4.50 16.42
N HIS A 95 1.75 5.07 17.25
CA HIS A 95 1.97 6.52 17.39
C HIS A 95 3.42 6.91 17.06
N GLY A 96 4.03 6.24 16.07
CA GLY A 96 5.42 6.51 15.68
C GLY A 96 5.68 7.98 15.31
N GLU A 97 6.91 8.44 15.55
CA GLU A 97 7.30 9.85 15.35
C GLU A 97 7.68 10.16 13.89
N ASN A 98 8.11 9.15 13.13
CA ASN A 98 8.63 9.29 11.77
C ASN A 98 7.62 8.96 10.68
N THR A 99 6.37 8.86 11.00
CA THR A 99 5.28 8.57 10.06
C THR A 99 4.11 9.51 10.35
N MET A 100 3.56 10.12 9.31
CA MET A 100 2.47 11.08 9.49
C MET A 100 1.20 10.42 10.03
N GLY A 101 0.45 11.14 10.85
CA GLY A 101 -0.80 10.67 11.42
C GLY A 101 -1.82 10.22 10.37
N ILE A 102 -1.80 10.81 9.18
CA ILE A 102 -2.66 10.40 8.05
C ILE A 102 -2.30 8.99 7.58
N ALA A 103 -1.03 8.64 7.51
CA ALA A 103 -0.62 7.29 7.16
C ALA A 103 -0.86 6.29 8.29
N LEU A 104 -0.61 6.69 9.55
CA LEU A 104 -0.74 5.80 10.71
C LEU A 104 -2.18 5.35 10.97
N ARG A 105 -3.15 6.28 10.87
CA ARG A 105 -4.55 6.09 11.29
C ARG A 105 -5.57 6.83 10.43
N GLY A 106 -5.21 7.16 9.20
CA GLY A 106 -6.07 7.89 8.27
C GLY A 106 -6.35 7.12 7.01
N TYR A 107 -7.21 7.68 6.21
CA TYR A 107 -7.68 7.14 4.95
C TYR A 107 -7.14 7.94 3.79
N ASP A 108 -6.89 7.28 2.65
CA ASP A 108 -6.30 7.88 1.47
C ASP A 108 -7.12 7.51 0.23
N LEU A 109 -7.90 8.49 -0.26
CA LEU A 109 -8.87 8.32 -1.33
C LEU A 109 -8.28 8.68 -2.68
N TYR A 110 -8.44 7.77 -3.62
CA TYR A 110 -8.20 7.96 -5.04
C TYR A 110 -9.52 7.82 -5.82
N ILE A 111 -9.68 8.63 -6.85
CA ILE A 111 -10.80 8.56 -7.79
C ILE A 111 -10.22 8.43 -9.19
N LYS A 112 -10.85 7.64 -10.07
CA LYS A 112 -10.45 7.58 -11.47
C LYS A 112 -10.82 8.86 -12.20
N ASP A 113 -9.88 9.37 -12.99
CA ASP A 113 -10.13 10.44 -13.94
C ASP A 113 -10.79 9.93 -15.25
N ALA A 114 -11.05 10.85 -16.18
CA ALA A 114 -11.63 10.52 -17.47
C ALA A 114 -10.74 9.59 -18.34
N ASP A 115 -9.44 9.55 -18.09
CA ASP A 115 -8.49 8.66 -18.76
C ASP A 115 -8.39 7.27 -18.08
N GLY A 116 -9.16 7.04 -17.01
CA GLY A 116 -9.16 5.80 -16.23
C GLY A 116 -7.98 5.65 -15.27
N LYS A 117 -7.26 6.75 -14.97
CA LYS A 117 -6.13 6.74 -14.05
C LYS A 117 -6.60 7.05 -12.63
N TRP A 118 -6.01 6.36 -11.65
CA TRP A 118 -6.22 6.67 -10.24
C TRP A 118 -5.52 7.98 -9.88
N VAL A 119 -6.31 9.01 -9.57
CA VAL A 119 -5.84 10.34 -9.17
C VAL A 119 -6.15 10.57 -7.70
N TYR A 120 -5.21 11.16 -6.98
CA TYR A 120 -5.42 11.57 -5.59
C TYR A 120 -6.63 12.51 -5.46
N ALA A 121 -7.52 12.17 -4.55
CA ALA A 121 -8.71 12.97 -4.27
C ALA A 121 -8.65 13.63 -2.90
N ALA A 122 -8.41 12.85 -1.84
CA ALA A 122 -8.37 13.36 -0.48
C ALA A 122 -7.66 12.39 0.47
N SER A 123 -7.11 12.91 1.56
CA SER A 123 -6.65 12.09 2.67
C SER A 123 -6.84 12.81 4.00
N LYS A 124 -7.21 12.05 5.05
CA LYS A 124 -7.44 12.60 6.37
C LYS A 124 -7.27 11.54 7.44
N ALA A 125 -6.66 11.90 8.56
CA ALA A 125 -6.65 11.05 9.73
C ALA A 125 -8.01 11.13 10.43
N ASP A 126 -8.59 9.99 10.76
CA ASP A 126 -9.67 9.94 11.73
C ASP A 126 -9.12 10.29 13.12
N GLY A 127 -9.80 11.19 13.80
CA GLY A 127 -9.36 11.70 15.08
C GLY A 127 -9.65 10.80 16.26
N ARG A 128 -9.34 9.50 16.22
CA ARG A 128 -9.53 8.53 17.29
C ARG A 128 -11.00 8.27 17.64
N ASN A 129 -11.73 7.58 16.79
CA ASN A 129 -13.15 7.22 16.98
C ASN A 129 -14.05 8.44 17.24
N ARG A 130 -13.77 9.57 16.63
CA ARG A 130 -14.52 10.82 16.82
C ARG A 130 -15.74 10.97 15.91
N GLY A 131 -16.23 9.87 15.37
CA GLY A 131 -17.42 9.86 14.54
C GLY A 131 -17.12 10.03 13.05
N ASN A 132 -17.91 10.80 12.33
CA ASN A 132 -17.82 10.90 10.89
C ASN A 132 -16.64 11.76 10.41
N CYS A 133 -15.65 11.15 9.75
CA CYS A 133 -14.50 11.81 9.16
C CYS A 133 -14.80 12.14 7.68
N VAL A 134 -15.24 13.35 7.40
CA VAL A 134 -15.46 13.81 6.01
C VAL A 134 -14.11 13.95 5.30
N LEU A 135 -13.90 13.14 4.26
CA LEU A 135 -12.68 13.15 3.44
C LEU A 135 -12.76 14.23 2.36
N ILE A 136 -13.84 14.22 1.59
CA ILE A 136 -14.06 15.14 0.48
C ILE A 136 -15.51 15.58 0.42
N LYS A 137 -15.77 16.76 -0.10
CA LYS A 137 -17.11 17.34 -0.31
C LYS A 137 -17.10 18.24 -1.54
N ASP A 138 -18.28 18.65 -1.95
CA ASP A 138 -18.49 19.57 -3.08
C ASP A 138 -18.03 19.02 -4.44
N MET A 139 -18.04 17.68 -4.59
CA MET A 139 -17.87 17.01 -5.88
C MET A 139 -19.16 17.15 -6.72
N ASP A 140 -19.05 16.98 -8.02
CA ASP A 140 -20.22 16.79 -8.87
C ASP A 140 -20.96 15.49 -8.54
N ARG A 141 -22.15 15.29 -9.13
CA ARG A 141 -22.99 14.09 -8.90
C ARG A 141 -22.86 13.05 -10.02
N SER A 142 -21.81 13.11 -10.82
CA SER A 142 -21.48 12.02 -11.74
C SER A 142 -21.07 10.77 -10.96
N GLU A 143 -21.22 9.59 -11.58
CA GLU A 143 -20.68 8.35 -11.01
C GLU A 143 -19.15 8.39 -10.98
N LYS A 144 -18.57 7.99 -9.88
CA LYS A 144 -17.12 7.96 -9.62
C LYS A 144 -16.68 6.56 -9.22
N GLU A 145 -15.60 6.07 -9.81
CA GLU A 145 -14.90 4.89 -9.33
C GLU A 145 -13.87 5.30 -8.30
N CYS A 146 -13.99 4.74 -7.09
CA CYS A 146 -13.24 5.12 -5.91
C CYS A 146 -12.38 3.96 -5.39
N MET A 147 -11.18 4.29 -4.90
CA MET A 147 -10.31 3.39 -4.17
C MET A 147 -9.86 4.07 -2.89
N LEU A 148 -10.25 3.52 -1.75
CA LEU A 148 -9.95 4.03 -0.42
C LEU A 148 -8.94 3.13 0.27
N TYR A 149 -7.68 3.57 0.39
CA TYR A 149 -6.68 2.86 1.19
C TYR A 149 -6.93 3.03 2.67
N LEU A 150 -6.78 1.93 3.41
CA LEU A 150 -6.89 1.87 4.87
C LEU A 150 -5.56 2.26 5.54
N PRO A 151 -5.58 2.60 6.83
CA PRO A 151 -4.39 2.97 7.60
C PRO A 151 -3.32 1.88 7.63
N ILE A 152 -2.06 2.27 7.63
CA ILE A 152 -0.94 1.31 7.55
C ILE A 152 -0.44 0.81 8.92
N TYR A 153 -0.77 1.50 10.00
CA TYR A 153 -0.32 1.14 11.35
C TYR A 153 -1.45 1.12 12.39
N SER A 154 -2.67 0.91 11.92
CA SER A 154 -3.84 0.72 12.78
C SER A 154 -4.54 -0.60 12.47
N GLU A 155 -5.08 -1.21 13.49
CA GLU A 155 -6.02 -2.33 13.44
C GLU A 155 -7.42 -1.75 13.42
N GLU A 156 -8.26 -2.13 12.49
CA GLU A 156 -9.66 -1.77 12.46
C GLU A 156 -10.56 -2.95 12.84
N TYR A 157 -11.68 -2.64 13.49
CA TYR A 157 -12.78 -3.57 13.75
C TYR A 157 -14.00 -3.29 12.89
N SER A 158 -14.18 -2.04 12.43
CA SER A 158 -15.21 -1.60 11.51
C SER A 158 -14.71 -0.42 10.69
N VAL A 159 -15.04 -0.40 9.40
CA VAL A 159 -14.81 0.71 8.49
C VAL A 159 -16.08 0.94 7.68
N GLN A 160 -16.77 2.03 7.94
CA GLN A 160 -18.01 2.40 7.26
C GLN A 160 -17.77 3.58 6.33
N ILE A 161 -18.11 3.43 5.05
CA ILE A 161 -18.04 4.50 4.07
C ILE A 161 -19.38 5.24 4.05
N GLY A 162 -19.35 6.53 4.35
CA GLY A 162 -20.49 7.42 4.36
C GLY A 162 -20.59 8.22 3.07
N VAL A 163 -21.76 8.15 2.46
CA VAL A 163 -22.16 8.95 1.30
C VAL A 163 -23.39 9.79 1.66
N GLU A 164 -23.64 10.84 0.90
CA GLU A 164 -24.83 11.66 1.05
C GLU A 164 -26.12 10.82 0.94
N GLU A 165 -27.08 11.06 1.83
CA GLU A 165 -28.37 10.35 1.80
C GLU A 165 -29.04 10.48 0.43
N GLY A 166 -29.48 9.35 -0.14
CA GLY A 166 -30.04 9.27 -1.48
C GLY A 166 -29.02 9.13 -2.61
N ALA A 167 -27.72 9.22 -2.32
CA ALA A 167 -26.68 8.84 -3.28
C ALA A 167 -26.50 7.30 -3.33
N THR A 168 -26.05 6.81 -4.47
CA THR A 168 -25.72 5.40 -4.65
C THR A 168 -24.33 5.10 -4.10
N ILE A 169 -24.14 3.91 -3.55
CA ILE A 169 -22.84 3.31 -3.28
C ILE A 169 -22.91 1.81 -3.57
N GLU A 170 -21.98 1.32 -4.38
CA GLU A 170 -21.95 -0.06 -4.85
C GLU A 170 -20.50 -0.57 -4.90
N ALA A 171 -20.32 -1.90 -4.77
CA ALA A 171 -19.02 -2.53 -4.94
C ALA A 171 -18.51 -2.32 -6.38
N LEU A 172 -17.23 -1.97 -6.50
CA LEU A 172 -16.53 -1.89 -7.79
C LEU A 172 -15.67 -3.15 -7.96
N GLU A 173 -15.81 -3.83 -9.10
CA GLU A 173 -14.95 -4.95 -9.45
C GLU A 173 -13.47 -4.51 -9.50
N SER A 174 -12.57 -5.39 -9.04
CA SER A 174 -11.15 -5.07 -9.01
C SER A 174 -10.57 -4.95 -10.43
N PRO A 175 -9.98 -3.80 -10.79
CA PRO A 175 -9.29 -3.64 -12.05
C PRO A 175 -7.87 -4.25 -12.04
N PHE A 176 -7.41 -4.70 -10.87
CA PHE A 176 -6.08 -5.25 -10.68
C PHE A 176 -6.06 -6.73 -11.03
N ARG A 177 -4.99 -7.13 -11.70
CA ARG A 177 -4.78 -8.51 -12.15
C ARG A 177 -3.77 -9.20 -11.26
N HIS A 178 -3.85 -10.52 -11.23
CA HIS A 178 -2.94 -11.39 -10.50
C HIS A 178 -2.87 -11.02 -9.01
N ARG A 179 -2.56 -11.99 -8.21
CA ARG A 179 -2.43 -11.86 -6.76
C ARG A 179 -0.97 -12.12 -6.39
N VAL A 180 -0.22 -11.07 -6.13
CA VAL A 180 1.21 -11.15 -5.83
C VAL A 180 1.44 -10.79 -4.36
N ALA A 181 1.84 -11.75 -3.54
CA ALA A 181 2.23 -11.45 -2.17
C ALA A 181 3.52 -10.65 -2.14
N ILE A 182 3.59 -9.64 -1.26
CA ILE A 182 4.84 -8.94 -0.98
C ILE A 182 5.13 -8.99 0.51
N PHE A 183 6.18 -9.77 0.89
CA PHE A 183 6.64 -9.89 2.27
C PHE A 183 7.84 -9.01 2.49
N GLY A 184 7.82 -8.20 3.54
CA GLY A 184 8.92 -7.29 3.78
C GLY A 184 8.87 -6.59 5.13
N SER A 185 9.78 -5.64 5.26
CA SER A 185 10.06 -4.86 6.45
C SER A 185 9.03 -3.74 6.67
N SER A 186 9.39 -2.78 7.55
CA SER A 186 8.66 -1.51 7.69
C SER A 186 8.56 -0.74 6.38
N PHE A 187 9.48 -0.92 5.46
CA PHE A 187 9.47 -0.30 4.15
C PHE A 187 8.30 -0.82 3.31
N THR A 188 8.08 -2.13 3.30
CA THR A 188 6.93 -2.75 2.64
C THR A 188 5.61 -2.38 3.32
N GLN A 189 5.60 -2.23 4.64
CA GLN A 189 4.43 -1.78 5.37
C GLN A 189 4.08 -0.31 5.07
N GLY A 190 5.09 0.54 4.77
CA GLY A 190 4.91 1.94 4.40
C GLY A 190 5.35 2.93 5.48
N ILE A 191 6.37 2.60 6.28
CA ILE A 191 6.94 3.54 7.26
C ILE A 191 7.34 4.86 6.61
N SER A 192 7.10 5.97 7.28
CA SER A 192 7.53 7.33 6.88
C SER A 192 6.86 7.92 5.63
N VAL A 193 5.82 7.28 5.10
CA VAL A 193 5.00 7.88 4.06
C VAL A 193 4.08 8.96 4.62
N SER A 194 3.67 9.89 3.78
CA SER A 194 2.67 10.91 4.15
C SER A 194 1.27 10.31 4.31
N ARG A 195 0.91 9.29 3.53
CA ARG A 195 -0.41 8.63 3.46
C ARG A 195 -0.28 7.23 2.84
N ALA A 196 -1.24 6.37 3.08
CA ALA A 196 -1.16 4.92 2.80
C ALA A 196 -0.82 4.58 1.34
N GLY A 197 -1.43 5.28 0.38
CA GLY A 197 -1.19 5.06 -1.05
C GLY A 197 0.22 5.44 -1.54
N MET A 198 1.04 6.10 -0.72
CA MET A 198 2.41 6.49 -1.08
C MET A 198 3.45 5.42 -0.76
N SER A 199 3.10 4.33 -0.08
CA SER A 199 4.01 3.19 0.06
C SER A 199 4.38 2.61 -1.31
N TYR A 200 5.62 2.12 -1.48
CA TYR A 200 6.06 1.63 -2.79
C TYR A 200 5.21 0.46 -3.34
N PRO A 201 4.67 -0.46 -2.50
CA PRO A 201 3.79 -1.50 -3.03
C PRO A 201 2.49 -0.93 -3.63
N MET A 202 1.90 0.08 -3.00
CA MET A 202 0.67 0.69 -3.48
C MET A 202 0.89 1.57 -4.72
N GLN A 203 2.02 2.25 -4.82
CA GLN A 203 2.42 2.94 -6.04
C GLN A 203 2.66 1.95 -7.19
N PHE A 204 3.41 0.87 -6.95
CA PHE A 204 3.61 -0.20 -7.93
C PHE A 204 2.28 -0.77 -8.44
N MET A 205 1.34 -1.09 -7.53
CA MET A 205 0.02 -1.61 -7.87
C MET A 205 -0.73 -0.68 -8.81
N ARG A 206 -0.81 0.62 -8.48
CA ARG A 206 -1.49 1.61 -9.34
C ARG A 206 -0.80 1.80 -10.69
N ASN A 207 0.53 1.76 -10.73
CA ASN A 207 1.31 2.00 -11.95
C ASN A 207 1.24 0.81 -12.92
N THR A 208 1.13 -0.42 -12.40
CA THR A 208 1.27 -1.65 -13.20
C THR A 208 -0.03 -2.41 -13.40
N GLY A 209 -1.03 -2.18 -12.58
CA GLY A 209 -2.27 -2.95 -12.57
C GLY A 209 -2.13 -4.35 -11.95
N ILE A 210 -0.99 -4.67 -11.31
CA ILE A 210 -0.78 -5.93 -10.59
C ILE A 210 -1.21 -5.76 -9.13
N GLN A 211 -2.08 -6.64 -8.63
CA GLN A 211 -2.51 -6.60 -7.23
C GLN A 211 -1.38 -7.06 -6.30
N LEU A 212 -0.90 -6.16 -5.43
CA LEU A 212 0.02 -6.52 -4.36
C LEU A 212 -0.73 -6.74 -3.04
N LEU A 213 -0.44 -7.88 -2.41
CA LEU A 213 -1.00 -8.28 -1.11
C LEU A 213 0.10 -8.09 -0.06
N SER A 214 0.05 -6.96 0.66
CA SER A 214 1.16 -6.56 1.53
C SER A 214 1.21 -7.36 2.84
N LEU A 215 2.32 -8.04 3.07
CA LEU A 215 2.72 -8.60 4.35
C LEU A 215 3.97 -7.86 4.89
N GLY A 216 3.95 -6.54 4.84
CA GLY A 216 4.97 -5.72 5.52
C GLY A 216 4.83 -5.85 7.03
N CYS A 217 5.95 -6.13 7.72
CA CYS A 217 5.98 -6.29 9.17
C CYS A 217 7.17 -5.53 9.77
N SER A 218 6.87 -4.37 10.33
CA SER A 218 7.86 -3.37 10.77
C SER A 218 8.83 -3.92 11.80
N GLY A 219 10.14 -3.92 11.47
CA GLY A 219 11.22 -4.46 12.34
C GLY A 219 11.27 -5.98 12.41
N ASN A 220 10.33 -6.70 11.81
CA ASN A 220 10.10 -8.12 12.05
C ASN A 220 10.17 -9.02 10.82
N CYS A 221 10.52 -8.52 9.65
CA CYS A 221 10.80 -9.35 8.48
C CYS A 221 12.25 -9.87 8.55
N LYS A 222 12.46 -11.07 9.14
CA LYS A 222 13.77 -11.67 9.39
C LYS A 222 13.85 -13.12 8.91
N LEU A 223 13.13 -13.47 7.83
CA LEU A 223 13.09 -14.82 7.24
C LEU A 223 12.68 -15.91 8.28
N GLN A 224 11.74 -15.58 9.15
CA GLN A 224 11.26 -16.53 10.15
C GLN A 224 10.38 -17.61 9.50
N PRO A 225 10.49 -18.89 9.93
CA PRO A 225 9.76 -20.00 9.29
C PRO A 225 8.23 -19.89 9.36
N TYR A 226 7.70 -19.26 10.40
CA TYR A 226 6.24 -19.06 10.53
C TYR A 226 5.68 -18.03 9.53
N PHE A 227 6.48 -17.07 9.03
CA PHE A 227 6.06 -16.23 7.91
C PHE A 227 6.05 -17.00 6.58
N ALA A 228 6.93 -17.98 6.40
CA ALA A 228 6.84 -18.89 5.27
C ALA A 228 5.52 -19.70 5.31
N ASP A 229 5.08 -20.15 6.48
CA ASP A 229 3.78 -20.84 6.63
C ASP A 229 2.60 -19.98 6.20
N VAL A 230 2.61 -18.68 6.57
CA VAL A 230 1.60 -17.72 6.14
C VAL A 230 1.59 -17.56 4.61
N LEU A 231 2.76 -17.40 4.00
CA LEU A 231 2.91 -17.22 2.54
C LEU A 231 2.51 -18.48 1.77
N ILE A 232 2.85 -19.67 2.27
CA ILE A 232 2.45 -20.94 1.69
C ILE A 232 0.92 -21.11 1.67
N ALA A 233 0.25 -20.63 2.70
CA ALA A 233 -1.20 -20.73 2.80
C ALA A 233 -1.94 -19.69 1.95
N ALA A 234 -1.25 -18.67 1.47
CA ALA A 234 -1.85 -17.63 0.64
C ALA A 234 -2.10 -18.14 -0.79
N ASP A 235 -3.26 -17.79 -1.34
CA ASP A 235 -3.59 -18.04 -2.75
C ASP A 235 -3.00 -16.88 -3.59
N VAL A 236 -1.84 -17.13 -4.19
CA VAL A 236 -1.07 -16.11 -4.94
C VAL A 236 -0.36 -16.71 -6.15
N ASP A 237 -0.19 -15.88 -7.16
CA ASP A 237 0.47 -16.23 -8.44
C ASP A 237 2.00 -16.04 -8.38
N ALA A 238 2.48 -15.18 -7.49
CA ALA A 238 3.90 -14.86 -7.32
C ALA A 238 4.17 -14.30 -5.92
N MET A 239 5.45 -14.26 -5.53
CA MET A 239 5.88 -13.66 -4.27
C MET A 239 7.08 -12.73 -4.47
N ILE A 240 7.03 -11.55 -3.86
CA ILE A 240 8.10 -10.56 -3.81
C ILE A 240 8.61 -10.45 -2.37
N PHE A 241 9.92 -10.30 -2.19
CA PHE A 241 10.56 -10.29 -0.88
C PHE A 241 11.48 -9.07 -0.70
N ASP A 242 11.07 -8.12 0.16
CA ASP A 242 11.96 -7.11 0.80
C ASP A 242 12.47 -7.70 2.13
N ALA A 243 13.23 -8.79 2.04
CA ALA A 243 13.53 -9.64 3.19
C ALA A 243 14.91 -9.40 3.81
N PHE A 244 15.71 -8.48 3.27
CA PHE A 244 17.07 -8.23 3.73
C PHE A 244 17.24 -6.95 4.55
N SER A 245 16.17 -6.22 4.80
CA SER A 245 16.22 -4.94 5.51
C SER A 245 16.33 -5.07 7.03
N ASN A 246 15.67 -6.07 7.63
CA ASN A 246 15.66 -6.26 9.08
C ASN A 246 16.66 -7.30 9.63
N PRO A 247 17.01 -8.41 8.93
CA PRO A 247 17.94 -9.39 9.47
C PRO A 247 19.39 -8.87 9.44
N SER A 248 20.23 -9.40 10.33
CA SER A 248 21.69 -9.26 10.23
C SER A 248 22.25 -10.17 9.12
N ALA A 249 23.50 -9.95 8.70
CA ALA A 249 24.20 -10.84 7.76
C ALA A 249 24.19 -12.30 8.24
N GLN A 250 24.40 -12.53 9.54
CA GLN A 250 24.35 -13.87 10.13
C GLN A 250 22.95 -14.51 10.02
N MET A 251 21.89 -13.75 10.30
CA MET A 251 20.51 -14.24 10.14
C MET A 251 20.19 -14.57 8.68
N ILE A 252 20.67 -13.77 7.72
CA ILE A 252 20.51 -14.04 6.29
C ILE A 252 21.19 -15.37 5.96
N LYS A 253 22.43 -15.56 6.39
CA LYS A 253 23.20 -16.78 6.18
C LYS A 253 22.51 -18.04 6.72
N GLU A 254 21.92 -17.94 7.89
CA GLU A 254 21.29 -19.07 8.56
C GLU A 254 19.89 -19.41 8.00
N ARG A 255 19.14 -18.40 7.52
CA ARG A 255 17.70 -18.53 7.31
C ARG A 255 17.27 -18.50 5.85
N LEU A 256 18.06 -17.93 4.94
CA LEU A 256 17.61 -17.71 3.56
C LEU A 256 17.28 -19.02 2.84
N PHE A 257 18.18 -19.99 2.81
CA PHE A 257 17.93 -21.26 2.13
C PHE A 257 16.80 -22.06 2.77
N PRO A 258 16.76 -22.27 4.10
CA PRO A 258 15.63 -22.93 4.75
C PRO A 258 14.28 -22.25 4.46
N PHE A 259 14.25 -20.92 4.38
CA PHE A 259 13.04 -20.17 4.04
C PHE A 259 12.60 -20.41 2.58
N ILE A 260 13.55 -20.34 1.62
CA ILE A 260 13.29 -20.62 0.21
C ILE A 260 12.82 -22.08 0.04
N GLU A 261 13.55 -23.03 0.60
CA GLU A 261 13.27 -24.45 0.48
C GLU A 261 11.87 -24.82 1.02
N LYS A 262 11.49 -24.23 2.14
CA LYS A 262 10.16 -24.42 2.71
C LYS A 262 9.05 -23.94 1.78
N ILE A 263 9.21 -22.78 1.14
CA ILE A 263 8.23 -22.26 0.18
C ILE A 263 8.23 -23.09 -1.11
N GLN A 264 9.41 -23.43 -1.64
CA GLN A 264 9.57 -24.22 -2.86
C GLN A 264 8.94 -25.61 -2.74
N ALA A 265 9.10 -26.25 -1.59
CA ALA A 265 8.51 -27.58 -1.35
C ALA A 265 6.97 -27.57 -1.40
N ALA A 266 6.34 -26.46 -1.01
CA ALA A 266 4.88 -26.31 -1.00
C ALA A 266 4.33 -25.67 -2.29
N LYS A 267 5.11 -24.81 -2.95
CA LYS A 267 4.70 -24.02 -4.13
C LYS A 267 5.83 -23.98 -5.18
N PRO A 268 6.12 -25.12 -5.84
CA PRO A 268 7.29 -25.26 -6.71
C PRO A 268 7.24 -24.38 -7.97
N ASP A 269 6.04 -24.02 -8.45
CA ASP A 269 5.84 -23.34 -9.73
C ASP A 269 5.73 -21.81 -9.60
N ILE A 270 5.63 -21.28 -8.36
CA ILE A 270 5.45 -19.85 -8.12
C ILE A 270 6.80 -19.12 -8.18
N PRO A 271 6.93 -18.02 -8.96
CA PRO A 271 8.15 -17.22 -8.95
C PRO A 271 8.35 -16.51 -7.62
N LEU A 272 9.57 -16.64 -7.07
CA LEU A 272 10.03 -15.99 -5.85
C LEU A 272 11.02 -14.88 -6.22
N ILE A 273 10.64 -13.64 -6.04
CA ILE A 273 11.41 -12.46 -6.48
C ILE A 273 11.99 -11.75 -5.25
N PHE A 274 13.26 -11.97 -4.97
CA PHE A 274 13.96 -11.30 -3.88
C PHE A 274 14.52 -9.96 -4.34
N MET A 275 14.41 -8.95 -3.49
CA MET A 275 14.94 -7.62 -3.72
C MET A 275 16.14 -7.36 -2.82
N GLN A 276 17.21 -6.77 -3.37
CA GLN A 276 18.31 -6.26 -2.56
C GLN A 276 17.80 -5.16 -1.62
N THR A 277 18.34 -5.08 -0.40
CA THR A 277 18.00 -3.97 0.50
C THR A 277 18.52 -2.64 -0.06
N ILE A 278 17.81 -1.56 0.23
CA ILE A 278 18.15 -0.21 -0.25
C ILE A 278 19.40 0.33 0.43
N TYR A 279 20.05 1.30 -0.18
CA TYR A 279 21.07 2.11 0.48
C TYR A 279 20.38 2.99 1.54
N ARG A 280 20.96 3.06 2.73
CA ARG A 280 20.52 3.91 3.84
C ARG A 280 21.46 5.11 3.97
N GLU A 281 20.93 6.31 3.87
CA GLU A 281 21.70 7.56 3.89
C GLU A 281 22.42 7.77 5.24
N SER A 282 21.93 7.17 6.33
CA SER A 282 22.61 7.14 7.63
C SER A 282 24.01 6.49 7.58
N ARG A 283 24.35 5.79 6.49
CA ARG A 283 25.70 5.24 6.24
C ARG A 283 26.74 6.30 5.87
N ASN A 284 26.29 7.43 5.28
CA ASN A 284 27.18 8.40 4.62
C ASN A 284 28.37 8.86 5.49
N PHE A 285 28.15 9.03 6.79
CA PHE A 285 29.18 9.52 7.72
C PHE A 285 29.33 8.64 8.96
N CYS A 286 28.59 7.53 9.06
CA CYS A 286 28.63 6.60 10.19
C CYS A 286 29.28 5.27 9.80
N LYS A 287 30.59 5.12 10.10
CA LYS A 287 31.35 3.92 9.73
C LYS A 287 30.77 2.61 10.26
N SER A 288 30.21 2.60 11.46
CA SER A 288 29.61 1.38 12.04
C SER A 288 28.33 1.00 11.31
N SER A 289 27.48 1.97 11.00
CA SER A 289 26.29 1.74 10.18
C SER A 289 26.65 1.29 8.77
N ASP A 290 27.66 1.91 8.17
CA ASP A 290 28.13 1.54 6.84
C ASP A 290 28.64 0.10 6.80
N SER A 291 29.52 -0.28 7.72
CA SER A 291 30.05 -1.65 7.82
C SER A 291 28.94 -2.69 8.05
N PHE A 292 27.96 -2.38 8.91
CA PHE A 292 26.85 -3.28 9.20
C PHE A 292 25.94 -3.51 7.99
N GLU A 293 25.54 -2.43 7.31
CA GLU A 293 24.67 -2.51 6.14
C GLU A 293 25.39 -3.11 4.93
N GLN A 294 26.70 -2.81 4.76
CA GLN A 294 27.54 -3.41 3.72
C GLN A 294 27.63 -4.93 3.87
N ALA A 295 27.96 -5.41 5.06
CA ALA A 295 28.05 -6.84 5.34
C ALA A 295 26.73 -7.58 5.04
N LYS A 296 25.62 -6.93 5.32
CA LYS A 296 24.28 -7.45 5.03
C LYS A 296 23.99 -7.52 3.53
N GLN A 297 24.32 -6.46 2.79
CA GLN A 297 24.14 -6.41 1.33
C GLN A 297 25.01 -7.44 0.62
N GLU A 298 26.26 -7.61 1.04
CA GLU A 298 27.21 -8.60 0.49
C GLU A 298 26.73 -10.04 0.78
N MET A 299 26.29 -10.32 2.00
CA MET A 299 25.76 -11.63 2.36
C MET A 299 24.52 -11.97 1.53
N ALA A 300 23.59 -11.03 1.39
CA ALA A 300 22.38 -11.22 0.56
C ALA A 300 22.75 -11.46 -0.91
N ALA A 301 23.66 -10.66 -1.48
CA ALA A 301 24.09 -10.82 -2.86
C ALA A 301 24.74 -12.19 -3.12
N THR A 302 25.67 -12.61 -2.25
CA THR A 302 26.36 -13.89 -2.37
C THR A 302 25.39 -15.07 -2.34
N LEU A 303 24.54 -15.12 -1.33
CA LEU A 303 23.59 -16.24 -1.18
C LEU A 303 22.48 -16.24 -2.25
N MET A 304 22.05 -15.06 -2.69
CA MET A 304 21.07 -14.98 -3.78
C MET A 304 21.67 -15.37 -5.13
N GLU A 305 22.95 -15.11 -5.38
CA GLU A 305 23.64 -15.62 -6.57
C GLU A 305 23.64 -17.16 -6.59
N GLU A 306 23.84 -17.81 -5.45
CA GLU A 306 23.74 -19.25 -5.31
C GLU A 306 22.28 -19.74 -5.49
N ALA A 307 21.31 -19.07 -4.85
CA ALA A 307 19.90 -19.44 -4.93
C ALA A 307 19.34 -19.35 -6.36
N VAL A 308 19.69 -18.31 -7.10
CA VAL A 308 19.27 -18.13 -8.50
C VAL A 308 19.87 -19.22 -9.42
N LYS A 309 21.06 -19.73 -9.11
CA LYS A 309 21.67 -20.86 -9.85
C LYS A 309 21.02 -22.20 -9.49
N LYS A 310 20.54 -22.34 -8.24
CA LYS A 310 19.97 -23.58 -7.72
C LYS A 310 18.51 -23.79 -8.08
N TYR A 311 17.73 -22.71 -8.24
CA TYR A 311 16.26 -22.76 -8.44
C TYR A 311 15.84 -21.93 -9.66
N ASP A 312 15.13 -22.53 -10.59
CA ASP A 312 14.72 -21.91 -11.86
C ASP A 312 13.71 -20.78 -11.73
N ASN A 313 12.95 -20.77 -10.62
CA ASN A 313 11.88 -19.79 -10.34
C ASN A 313 12.26 -18.81 -9.21
N VAL A 314 13.52 -18.78 -8.77
CA VAL A 314 14.03 -17.80 -7.81
C VAL A 314 14.79 -16.70 -8.55
N TYR A 315 14.47 -15.46 -8.24
CA TYR A 315 15.03 -14.28 -8.88
C TYR A 315 15.58 -13.30 -7.85
N PHE A 316 16.62 -12.58 -8.24
CA PHE A 316 17.17 -11.49 -7.44
C PHE A 316 17.24 -10.21 -8.25
N ILE A 317 16.65 -9.12 -7.73
CA ILE A 317 16.61 -7.82 -8.40
C ILE A 317 17.21 -6.72 -7.51
N GLN A 318 17.77 -5.70 -8.16
CA GLN A 318 18.23 -4.50 -7.49
C GLN A 318 17.05 -3.53 -7.30
N THR A 319 17.10 -2.79 -6.21
CA THR A 319 16.14 -1.73 -5.88
C THR A 319 16.86 -0.40 -5.73
N ASN A 320 16.16 0.68 -5.97
CA ASN A 320 16.70 2.02 -5.87
C ASN A 320 15.69 2.94 -5.18
N ALA A 321 15.80 3.10 -3.88
CA ALA A 321 15.03 4.09 -3.12
C ALA A 321 15.91 5.27 -2.72
N SER A 322 17.16 4.97 -2.35
CA SER A 322 18.11 5.96 -1.86
C SER A 322 19.54 5.66 -2.34
N ASP A 323 20.36 6.67 -2.42
CA ASP A 323 21.80 6.58 -2.60
C ASP A 323 22.47 7.78 -1.90
N PRO A 324 23.82 7.80 -1.73
CA PRO A 324 24.51 8.87 -1.01
C PRO A 324 24.23 10.30 -1.49
N SER A 325 23.77 10.44 -2.71
CA SER A 325 23.58 11.74 -3.37
C SER A 325 22.14 12.21 -3.47
N LYS A 326 21.14 11.42 -3.01
CA LYS A 326 19.73 11.70 -3.34
C LYS A 326 18.90 12.34 -2.25
N ASP A 327 19.27 12.24 -0.99
CA ASP A 327 18.50 12.83 0.11
C ASP A 327 16.99 12.46 0.07
N THR A 328 16.72 11.15 0.00
CA THR A 328 15.37 10.61 -0.20
C THR A 328 14.74 9.99 1.03
N SER A 329 15.45 9.98 2.16
CA SER A 329 14.95 9.42 3.41
C SER A 329 14.42 10.50 4.37
N VAL A 330 13.61 10.07 5.35
CA VAL A 330 13.08 10.94 6.41
C VAL A 330 14.08 11.06 7.57
N ASP A 331 14.81 9.99 7.86
CA ASP A 331 15.68 9.87 9.05
C ASP A 331 17.01 9.17 8.74
N GLY A 332 17.45 9.23 7.50
CA GLY A 332 18.65 8.55 7.02
C GLY A 332 18.47 7.05 6.79
N THR A 333 17.35 6.47 7.19
CA THR A 333 17.09 5.03 7.09
C THR A 333 15.84 4.73 6.28
N ARG A 334 14.76 5.47 6.51
CA ARG A 334 13.43 5.19 5.99
C ARG A 334 13.09 6.13 4.84
N PRO A 335 12.73 5.58 3.67
CA PRO A 335 12.37 6.42 2.53
C PRO A 335 11.20 7.35 2.83
N SER A 336 11.29 8.58 2.33
CA SER A 336 10.14 9.49 2.18
C SER A 336 9.25 9.05 1.01
N ASP A 337 8.13 9.74 0.75
CA ASP A 337 7.32 9.53 -0.45
C ASP A 337 8.16 9.57 -1.73
N TRP A 338 9.15 10.47 -1.77
CA TRP A 338 10.10 10.60 -2.87
C TRP A 338 10.95 9.34 -3.05
N GLY A 339 11.53 8.82 -1.96
CA GLY A 339 12.31 7.59 -1.97
C GLY A 339 11.46 6.37 -2.38
N TYR A 340 10.24 6.27 -1.87
CA TYR A 340 9.32 5.20 -2.26
C TYR A 340 8.87 5.26 -3.72
N MET A 341 8.75 6.46 -4.29
CA MET A 341 8.49 6.62 -5.72
C MET A 341 9.65 6.07 -6.57
N TYR A 342 10.90 6.35 -6.20
CA TYR A 342 12.07 5.75 -6.85
C TYR A 342 12.08 4.24 -6.70
N TRP A 343 11.77 3.74 -5.50
CA TRP A 343 11.71 2.29 -5.28
C TRP A 343 10.68 1.64 -6.19
N ALA A 344 9.45 2.10 -6.16
CA ALA A 344 8.37 1.57 -7.01
C ALA A 344 8.80 1.52 -8.47
N LYS A 345 9.29 2.64 -9.02
CA LYS A 345 9.75 2.72 -10.41
C LYS A 345 10.91 1.77 -10.71
N SER A 346 11.85 1.59 -9.78
CA SER A 346 13.01 0.73 -9.99
C SER A 346 12.65 -0.74 -10.15
N ILE A 347 11.57 -1.20 -9.50
CA ILE A 347 11.14 -2.59 -9.54
C ILE A 347 10.09 -2.89 -10.62
N GLU A 348 9.39 -1.89 -11.18
CA GLU A 348 8.33 -2.11 -12.17
C GLU A 348 8.80 -2.97 -13.35
N LYS A 349 9.83 -2.53 -14.05
CA LYS A 349 10.32 -3.21 -15.25
C LYS A 349 10.87 -4.63 -14.95
N PRO A 350 11.77 -4.83 -13.97
CA PRO A 350 12.29 -6.17 -13.69
C PRO A 350 11.23 -7.13 -13.17
N VAL A 351 10.33 -6.71 -12.27
CA VAL A 351 9.23 -7.55 -11.77
C VAL A 351 8.30 -7.94 -12.90
N LEU A 352 7.80 -6.99 -13.70
CA LEU A 352 6.93 -7.29 -14.83
C LEU A 352 7.58 -8.22 -15.86
N LYS A 353 8.90 -8.10 -16.08
CA LYS A 353 9.64 -9.02 -16.97
C LYS A 353 9.61 -10.46 -16.45
N ILE A 354 9.80 -10.64 -15.12
CA ILE A 354 9.75 -11.95 -14.47
C ILE A 354 8.33 -12.51 -14.51
N LEU A 355 7.32 -11.71 -14.12
CA LEU A 355 5.93 -12.15 -14.15
C LEU A 355 5.50 -12.63 -15.54
N ARG A 356 5.86 -11.90 -16.60
CA ARG A 356 5.59 -12.32 -18.00
C ARG A 356 6.26 -13.64 -18.39
N LYS A 357 7.47 -13.92 -17.88
CA LYS A 357 8.18 -15.20 -18.12
C LYS A 357 7.38 -16.38 -17.55
N HIS A 358 6.57 -16.13 -16.51
CA HIS A 358 5.68 -17.11 -15.88
C HIS A 358 4.22 -17.03 -16.38
N GLY A 359 3.96 -16.34 -17.50
CA GLY A 359 2.62 -16.24 -18.08
C GLY A 359 1.69 -15.22 -17.40
N LEU A 360 2.17 -14.50 -16.41
CA LEU A 360 1.42 -13.46 -15.68
C LEU A 360 1.58 -12.11 -16.40
N LYS A 361 0.53 -11.66 -17.11
CA LYS A 361 0.56 -10.47 -17.98
C LYS A 361 -0.30 -9.33 -17.43
#